data_5036741ff6f192196e67b87c3c9eb166
#
_entry.id   5036741ff6f192196e67b87c3c9eb166
#
_cell.length_a   1.000
_cell.length_b   1.000
_cell.length_c   1.000
_cell.angle_alpha   90.00
_cell.angle_beta   90.00
_cell.angle_gamma   90.00
#
_symmetry.space_group_name_H-M   'P 1'
#
loop_
_entity.id
_entity.type
_entity.pdbx_description
1 polymer ?
#
loop_
_entity_poly.entity_id
_entity_poly.type
_entity_poly.pdbx_seq_one_letter_code
_entity_poly.pdbx_strand_id
1 'polypeptide(L)'
;TELLEERLGDLRWQADGVNRVTFQDPCRLCRHMGVDEAPRNVLAAVPGLELEEMKSNRHGAACCAGGTWGNCDRFAKRIQIDRLREARATGAEVLVTACPKCQIHFRCAMKDPNFESEISIEMRDVAEVVASALV
;
A
#
# COMPACT_ATOMS: atom_id res chain seq x y z
N THR A 1 7.84 -7.78 -6.33
CA THR A 1 6.57 -8.55 -6.20
C THR A 1 6.56 -9.76 -7.11
N GLU A 2 6.90 -9.66 -8.40
CA GLU A 2 6.91 -10.77 -9.35
C GLU A 2 7.79 -11.94 -8.89
N LEU A 3 9.03 -11.69 -8.45
CA LEU A 3 9.90 -12.73 -7.92
C LEU A 3 9.31 -13.41 -6.66
N LEU A 4 8.61 -12.67 -5.81
CA LEU A 4 7.89 -13.25 -4.68
C LEU A 4 6.74 -14.14 -5.14
N GLU A 5 5.96 -13.67 -6.12
CA GLU A 5 4.88 -14.44 -6.72
C GLU A 5 5.36 -15.78 -7.29
N GLU A 6 6.46 -15.78 -8.04
CA GLU A 6 7.07 -16.98 -8.59
C GLU A 6 7.53 -17.99 -7.51
N ARG A 7 7.79 -17.54 -6.30
CA ARG A 7 8.32 -18.32 -5.18
C ARG A 7 7.30 -18.65 -4.10
N LEU A 8 6.02 -18.30 -4.27
CA LEU A 8 4.99 -18.54 -3.25
C LEU A 8 4.89 -19.98 -2.80
N GLY A 9 5.09 -20.92 -3.72
CA GLY A 9 5.06 -22.36 -3.42
C GLY A 9 6.26 -22.88 -2.60
N ASP A 10 7.35 -22.13 -2.57
CA ASP A 10 8.56 -22.47 -1.82
C ASP A 10 8.53 -21.93 -0.38
N LEU A 11 7.59 -21.04 -0.08
CA LEU A 11 7.50 -20.35 1.20
C LEU A 11 6.64 -21.12 2.20
N ARG A 12 7.04 -21.07 3.47
CA ARG A 12 6.25 -21.61 4.58
C ARG A 12 5.57 -20.47 5.31
N TRP A 13 4.28 -20.55 5.43
CA TRP A 13 3.44 -19.46 5.91
C TRP A 13 2.89 -19.71 7.31
N GLN A 14 2.78 -18.64 8.08
CA GLN A 14 2.00 -18.55 9.32
C GLN A 14 1.12 -17.29 9.28
N ALA A 15 0.09 -17.22 10.11
CA ALA A 15 -0.72 -16.01 10.22
C ALA A 15 0.08 -14.87 10.87
N ASP A 16 0.04 -13.68 10.27
CA ASP A 16 0.74 -12.48 10.76
C ASP A 16 -0.04 -11.71 11.85
N GLY A 17 -1.30 -12.05 12.07
CA GLY A 17 -2.19 -11.33 12.99
C GLY A 17 -2.84 -10.07 12.39
N VAL A 18 -2.44 -9.65 11.20
CA VAL A 18 -3.15 -8.64 10.41
C VAL A 18 -4.24 -9.33 9.60
N ASN A 19 -5.47 -8.84 9.71
CA ASN A 19 -6.60 -9.48 9.04
C ASN A 19 -6.98 -8.78 7.74
N ARG A 20 -6.95 -7.44 7.70
CA ARG A 20 -7.40 -6.68 6.53
C ARG A 20 -6.37 -5.64 6.12
N VAL A 21 -6.01 -5.68 4.86
CA VAL A 21 -5.12 -4.71 4.24
C VAL A 21 -5.77 -4.04 3.05
N THR A 22 -5.31 -2.85 2.70
CA THR A 22 -5.58 -2.23 1.40
C THR A 22 -4.27 -1.94 0.69
N PHE A 23 -4.28 -1.89 -0.64
CA PHE A 23 -3.05 -1.78 -1.42
C PHE A 23 -2.99 -0.47 -2.22
N GLN A 24 -1.90 0.27 -2.02
CA GLN A 24 -1.54 1.40 -2.87
C GLN A 24 -0.74 0.91 -4.07
N ASP A 25 -1.35 0.93 -5.24
CA ASP A 25 -0.66 0.64 -6.49
C ASP A 25 0.40 1.71 -6.80
N PRO A 26 1.70 1.39 -6.78
CA PRO A 26 2.73 2.33 -7.17
C PRO A 26 2.66 2.60 -8.67
N CYS A 27 2.63 3.87 -9.06
CA CYS A 27 2.48 4.24 -10.47
C CYS A 27 3.56 3.64 -11.38
N ARG A 28 4.79 3.52 -10.89
CA ARG A 28 5.89 2.92 -11.65
C ARG A 28 5.69 1.43 -11.84
N LEU A 29 5.25 0.71 -10.83
CA LEU A 29 4.99 -0.72 -10.92
C LEU A 29 3.76 -1.00 -11.79
N CYS A 30 2.65 -0.38 -11.47
CA CYS A 30 1.37 -0.67 -12.12
C CYS A 30 1.28 -0.02 -13.52
N ARG A 31 1.38 1.33 -13.62
CA ARG A 31 1.15 2.02 -14.90
C ARG A 31 2.30 1.90 -15.89
N HIS A 32 3.56 1.93 -15.42
CA HIS A 32 4.71 1.92 -16.30
C HIS A 32 5.18 0.50 -16.63
N MET A 33 5.11 -0.43 -15.66
CA MET A 33 5.55 -1.81 -15.85
C MET A 33 4.41 -2.78 -16.14
N GLY A 34 3.16 -2.38 -15.94
CA GLY A 34 1.99 -3.23 -16.15
C GLY A 34 1.80 -4.31 -15.08
N VAL A 35 2.47 -4.18 -13.93
CA VAL A 35 2.43 -5.17 -12.83
C VAL A 35 1.43 -4.71 -11.79
N ASP A 36 0.24 -5.29 -11.80
CA ASP A 36 -0.86 -4.99 -10.87
C ASP A 36 -1.40 -6.22 -10.13
N GLU A 37 -1.33 -7.41 -10.73
CA GLU A 37 -1.83 -8.64 -10.11
C GLU A 37 -0.79 -9.29 -9.18
N ALA A 38 0.50 -9.27 -9.51
CA ALA A 38 1.53 -9.92 -8.69
C ALA A 38 1.52 -9.49 -7.21
N PRO A 39 1.40 -8.19 -6.84
CA PRO A 39 1.25 -7.80 -5.45
C PRO A 39 0.01 -8.39 -4.77
N ARG A 40 -1.09 -8.54 -5.50
CA ARG A 40 -2.34 -9.10 -5.01
C ARG A 40 -2.24 -10.58 -4.76
N ASN A 41 -1.64 -11.32 -5.68
CA ASN A 41 -1.38 -12.74 -5.54
C ASN A 41 -0.45 -13.04 -4.35
N VAL A 42 0.55 -12.20 -4.15
CA VAL A 42 1.44 -12.27 -2.98
C VAL A 42 0.68 -12.06 -1.68
N LEU A 43 -0.16 -11.03 -1.59
CA LEU A 43 -0.97 -10.76 -0.41
C LEU A 43 -2.02 -11.85 -0.15
N ALA A 44 -2.64 -12.36 -1.20
CA ALA A 44 -3.62 -13.45 -1.11
C ALA A 44 -3.02 -14.79 -0.63
N ALA A 45 -1.72 -14.97 -0.78
CA ALA A 45 -1.01 -16.17 -0.29
C ALA A 45 -0.78 -16.15 1.22
N VAL A 46 -0.87 -14.99 1.88
CA VAL A 46 -0.70 -14.86 3.33
C VAL A 46 -1.94 -15.38 4.05
N PRO A 47 -1.82 -16.38 4.94
CA PRO A 47 -2.97 -16.98 5.60
C PRO A 47 -3.75 -16.00 6.48
N GLY A 48 -5.05 -15.92 6.26
CA GLY A 48 -5.95 -15.07 7.05
C GLY A 48 -5.93 -13.59 6.67
N LEU A 49 -5.17 -13.20 5.65
CA LEU A 49 -5.12 -11.83 5.16
C LEU A 49 -6.21 -11.59 4.10
N GLU A 50 -6.99 -10.55 4.28
CA GLU A 50 -8.01 -10.10 3.32
C GLU A 50 -7.59 -8.78 2.69
N LEU A 51 -7.62 -8.70 1.37
CA LEU A 51 -7.34 -7.48 0.60
C LEU A 51 -8.64 -6.73 0.31
N GLU A 52 -8.77 -5.55 0.90
CA GLU A 52 -9.86 -4.61 0.64
C GLU A 52 -9.41 -3.57 -0.39
N GLU A 53 -9.91 -3.67 -1.59
CA GLU A 53 -9.51 -2.75 -2.66
C GLU A 53 -10.06 -1.34 -2.44
N MET A 54 -9.19 -0.34 -2.63
CA MET A 54 -9.66 1.05 -2.76
C MET A 54 -10.50 1.23 -4.03
N LYS A 55 -11.40 2.19 -4.02
CA LYS A 55 -12.24 2.52 -5.18
C LYS A 55 -11.41 2.78 -6.44
N SER A 56 -10.31 3.53 -6.28
CA SER A 56 -9.35 3.78 -7.34
C SER A 56 -8.16 2.85 -7.17
N ASN A 57 -8.09 1.80 -7.98
CA ASN A 57 -7.03 0.80 -7.90
C ASN A 57 -6.44 0.48 -9.27
N ARG A 58 -5.38 -0.32 -9.30
CA ARG A 58 -4.66 -0.73 -10.51
C ARG A 58 -4.26 0.49 -11.35
N HIS A 59 -4.49 0.45 -12.67
CA HIS A 59 -4.20 1.56 -13.57
C HIS A 59 -4.94 2.86 -13.22
N GLY A 60 -6.10 2.77 -12.57
CA GLY A 60 -6.89 3.90 -12.09
C GLY A 60 -6.47 4.45 -10.73
N ALA A 61 -5.47 3.86 -10.07
CA ALA A 61 -5.05 4.27 -8.73
C ALA A 61 -4.63 5.75 -8.68
N ALA A 62 -5.06 6.46 -7.65
CA ALA A 62 -4.60 7.81 -7.40
C ALA A 62 -3.12 7.82 -6.97
N CYS A 63 -2.41 8.86 -7.35
CA CYS A 63 -1.00 9.02 -7.05
C CYS A 63 -0.77 9.35 -5.57
N CYS A 64 0.39 8.95 -5.04
CA CYS A 64 0.89 9.39 -3.73
C CYS A 64 1.48 10.82 -3.75
N ALA A 65 1.34 11.54 -4.87
CA ALA A 65 1.97 12.85 -5.13
C ALA A 65 3.51 12.86 -5.04
N GLY A 66 4.15 11.68 -5.09
CA GLY A 66 5.60 11.54 -5.04
C GLY A 66 6.32 11.79 -6.38
N GLY A 67 5.60 12.11 -7.45
CA GLY A 67 6.16 12.27 -8.80
C GLY A 67 7.06 13.50 -8.95
N THR A 68 6.79 14.55 -8.22
CA THR A 68 7.60 15.77 -8.18
C THR A 68 8.66 15.65 -7.10
N TRP A 69 9.90 15.62 -7.48
CA TRP A 69 11.04 15.50 -6.58
C TRP A 69 11.04 16.62 -5.53
N GLY A 70 10.78 16.26 -4.28
CA GLY A 70 11.01 17.13 -3.15
C GLY A 70 9.92 18.17 -2.82
N ASN A 71 8.90 18.32 -3.64
CA ASN A 71 7.85 19.30 -3.35
C ASN A 71 6.67 18.66 -2.62
N CYS A 72 6.67 18.79 -1.30
CA CYS A 72 5.49 18.54 -0.48
C CYS A 72 4.72 19.85 -0.30
N ASP A 73 4.28 20.44 -1.42
CA ASP A 73 3.46 21.64 -1.41
C ASP A 73 1.99 21.34 -1.04
N ARG A 74 1.18 22.39 -0.97
CA ARG A 74 -0.24 22.26 -0.61
C ARG A 74 -1.05 21.36 -1.57
N PHE A 75 -0.66 21.30 -2.84
CA PHE A 75 -1.34 20.46 -3.83
C PHE A 75 -0.97 18.99 -3.67
N ALA A 76 0.34 18.71 -3.50
CA ALA A 76 0.81 17.37 -3.18
C ALA A 76 0.18 16.85 -1.87
N LYS A 77 0.12 17.70 -0.85
CA LYS A 77 -0.50 17.37 0.43
C LYS A 77 -1.98 17.03 0.27
N ARG A 78 -2.73 17.78 -0.53
CA ARG A 78 -4.15 17.51 -0.80
C ARG A 78 -4.34 16.13 -1.45
N ILE A 79 -3.53 15.80 -2.46
CA ILE A 79 -3.58 14.50 -3.14
C ILE A 79 -3.29 13.36 -2.14
N GLN A 80 -2.29 13.54 -1.28
CA GLN A 80 -1.93 12.57 -0.24
C GLN A 80 -3.09 12.31 0.73
N ILE A 81 -3.69 13.39 1.24
CA ILE A 81 -4.80 13.34 2.19
C ILE A 81 -6.01 12.63 1.55
N ASP A 82 -6.40 13.02 0.36
CA ASP A 82 -7.55 12.42 -0.33
C ASP A 82 -7.30 10.92 -0.60
N ARG A 83 -6.07 10.54 -0.93
CA ARG A 83 -5.73 9.12 -1.10
C ARG A 83 -5.74 8.33 0.21
N LEU A 84 -5.27 8.90 1.30
CA LEU A 84 -5.31 8.27 2.63
C LEU A 84 -6.76 8.14 3.16
N ARG A 85 -7.63 9.11 2.86
CA ARG A 85 -9.07 9.00 3.12
C ARG A 85 -9.69 7.82 2.40
N GLU A 86 -9.33 7.63 1.14
CA GLU A 86 -9.78 6.50 0.35
C GLU A 86 -9.32 5.17 0.96
N ALA A 87 -8.05 5.09 1.40
CA ALA A 87 -7.54 3.93 2.10
C ALA A 87 -8.30 3.66 3.41
N ARG A 88 -8.53 4.69 4.23
CA ARG A 88 -9.31 4.59 5.47
C ARG A 88 -10.75 4.14 5.24
N ALA A 89 -11.36 4.58 4.15
CA ALA A 89 -12.73 4.21 3.79
C ALA A 89 -12.92 2.72 3.47
N THR A 90 -11.86 1.98 3.19
CA THR A 90 -11.92 0.51 3.01
C THR A 90 -12.17 -0.24 4.33
N GLY A 91 -11.86 0.38 5.47
CA GLY A 91 -11.88 -0.27 6.78
C GLY A 91 -10.70 -1.20 7.03
N ALA A 92 -9.68 -1.18 6.16
CA ALA A 92 -8.45 -1.93 6.35
C ALA A 92 -7.62 -1.38 7.53
N GLU A 93 -6.87 -2.26 8.18
CA GLU A 93 -5.99 -1.94 9.30
C GLU A 93 -4.65 -1.39 8.81
N VAL A 94 -4.19 -1.90 7.67
CA VAL A 94 -2.86 -1.59 7.10
C VAL A 94 -2.98 -1.16 5.65
N LEU A 95 -2.28 -0.08 5.29
CA LEU A 95 -2.05 0.32 3.91
C LEU A 95 -0.71 -0.28 3.45
N VAL A 96 -0.78 -1.21 2.52
CA VAL A 96 0.39 -1.87 1.94
C VAL A 96 0.80 -1.21 0.63
N THR A 97 2.08 -1.09 0.38
CA THR A 97 2.60 -0.65 -0.92
C THR A 97 3.95 -1.32 -1.23
N ALA A 98 4.32 -1.39 -2.50
CA ALA A 98 5.62 -1.87 -2.96
C ALA A 98 6.53 -0.70 -3.40
N CYS A 99 6.42 0.45 -2.74
CA CYS A 99 7.18 1.64 -3.13
C CYS A 99 7.58 2.49 -1.92
N PRO A 100 8.87 2.60 -1.59
CA PRO A 100 9.33 3.38 -0.45
C PRO A 100 9.01 4.87 -0.59
N LYS A 101 8.92 5.39 -1.81
CA LYS A 101 8.55 6.77 -2.04
C LYS A 101 7.09 7.05 -1.67
N CYS A 102 6.17 6.14 -2.00
CA CYS A 102 4.78 6.23 -1.54
C CYS A 102 4.71 6.25 -0.02
N GLN A 103 5.46 5.37 0.66
CA GLN A 103 5.52 5.33 2.12
C GLN A 103 5.99 6.67 2.72
N ILE A 104 7.09 7.24 2.20
CA ILE A 104 7.64 8.50 2.68
C ILE A 104 6.59 9.62 2.58
N HIS A 105 5.92 9.73 1.43
CA HIS A 105 4.94 10.78 1.18
C HIS A 105 3.70 10.64 2.05
N PHE A 106 3.16 9.44 2.20
CA PHE A 106 1.99 9.21 3.05
C PHE A 106 2.33 9.38 4.54
N ARG A 107 3.48 8.86 5.00
CA ARG A 107 3.93 9.09 6.39
C ARG A 107 4.13 10.57 6.69
N CYS A 108 4.60 11.37 5.72
CA CYS A 108 4.67 12.82 5.87
C CYS A 108 3.28 13.45 6.00
N ALA A 109 2.31 13.01 5.20
CA ALA A 109 0.94 13.53 5.31
C ALA A 109 0.28 13.18 6.64
N MET A 110 0.45 11.96 7.12
CA MET A 110 -0.10 11.49 8.41
C MET A 110 0.46 12.22 9.64
N LYS A 111 1.57 12.95 9.50
CA LYS A 111 2.12 13.81 10.57
C LYS A 111 1.49 15.21 10.62
N ASP A 112 0.57 15.53 9.72
CA ASP A 112 -0.13 16.82 9.75
C ASP A 112 -1.19 16.80 10.86
N PRO A 113 -1.03 17.63 11.92
CA PRO A 113 -1.91 17.58 13.10
C PRO A 113 -3.37 17.94 12.78
N ASN A 114 -3.62 18.60 11.65
CA ASN A 114 -4.98 18.95 11.24
C ASN A 114 -5.76 17.76 10.66
N PHE A 115 -5.04 16.72 10.22
CA PHE A 115 -5.64 15.58 9.51
C PHE A 115 -5.27 14.23 10.13
N GLU A 116 -4.30 14.17 11.04
CA GLU A 116 -3.77 12.93 11.62
C GLU A 116 -4.88 11.98 12.09
N SER A 117 -5.85 12.46 12.83
CA SER A 117 -6.95 11.62 13.36
C SER A 117 -7.84 11.02 12.27
N GLU A 118 -7.89 11.66 11.11
CA GLU A 118 -8.74 11.25 9.99
C GLU A 118 -8.04 10.25 9.06
N ILE A 119 -6.73 10.47 8.82
CA ILE A 119 -5.99 9.77 7.76
C ILE A 119 -4.96 8.78 8.26
N SER A 120 -4.68 8.72 9.56
CA SER A 120 -3.69 7.78 10.10
C SER A 120 -4.10 6.34 9.86
N ILE A 121 -3.19 5.58 9.26
CA ILE A 121 -3.30 4.16 9.02
C ILE A 121 -1.90 3.55 9.14
N GLU A 122 -1.80 2.33 9.65
CA GLU A 122 -0.51 1.63 9.65
C GLU A 122 -0.04 1.42 8.22
N MET A 123 1.26 1.57 7.97
CA MET A 123 1.85 1.36 6.65
C MET A 123 2.93 0.31 6.69
N ARG A 124 2.85 -0.64 5.76
CA ARG A 124 3.88 -1.66 5.55
C ARG A 124 4.28 -1.74 4.08
N ASP A 125 5.51 -2.19 3.84
CA ASP A 125 5.91 -2.68 2.54
C ASP A 125 5.33 -4.08 2.30
N VAL A 126 5.07 -4.44 1.04
CA VAL A 126 4.62 -5.79 0.71
C VAL A 126 5.63 -6.85 1.17
N ALA A 127 6.93 -6.55 1.12
CA ALA A 127 7.96 -7.45 1.61
C ALA A 127 7.95 -7.59 3.15
N GLU A 128 7.58 -6.54 3.89
CA GLU A 128 7.40 -6.60 5.35
C GLU A 128 6.22 -7.52 5.72
N VAL A 129 5.10 -7.41 5.00
CA VAL A 129 3.92 -8.28 5.20
C VAL A 129 4.29 -9.74 4.94
N VAL A 130 5.01 -10.02 3.85
CA VAL A 130 5.48 -11.38 3.55
C VAL A 130 6.44 -11.86 4.63
N ALA A 131 7.43 -11.07 5.00
CA ALA A 131 8.46 -11.46 5.97
C ALA A 131 7.87 -11.78 7.35
N SER A 132 6.87 -11.02 7.80
CA SER A 132 6.19 -11.26 9.09
C SER A 132 5.30 -12.51 9.08
N ALA A 133 4.89 -12.97 7.90
CA ALA A 133 4.07 -14.17 7.71
C ALA A 133 4.89 -15.43 7.36
N LEU A 134 6.21 -15.38 7.40
CA LEU A 134 7.07 -16.54 7.16
C LEU A 134 7.48 -17.23 8.47
N VAL A 135 7.61 -18.59 8.38
CA VAL A 135 8.10 -19.43 9.50
C VAL A 135 9.61 -19.59 9.41
#